data_6ebb28a35799f12764ec13b9d078d718
#
_entry.id   6ebb28a35799f12764ec13b9d078d718
#
_cell.length_a   1.000
_cell.length_b   1.000
_cell.length_c   1.000
_cell.angle_alpha   90.00
_cell.angle_beta   90.00
_cell.angle_gamma   90.00
#
_symmetry.space_group_name_H-M   'P 1'
#
loop_
_entity.id
_entity.type
_entity.pdbx_description
1 polymer ?
#
loop_
_entity_poly.entity_id
_entity_poly.type
_entity_poly.pdbx_seq_one_letter_code
_entity_poly.pdbx_strand_id
1 'polypeptide(L)'
;MKELPYFKFYPNQWITGSIMFMDLDVQGAFMKICCYYWSKECNVSRDQIKSLVPDHWNKLIDSQLLKIDNNNIKIKWLDEQYEERKEAHVKRVNAGRKGGKTTQNKQSLSNAQA
;
A
#
# COMPACT_ATOMS: atom_id res chain seq x y z
N MET A 1 -0.75 1.56 8.21
CA MET A 1 -0.41 0.58 9.26
C MET A 1 1.08 0.33 9.28
N LYS A 2 1.69 0.56 10.43
CA LYS A 2 3.13 0.35 10.58
C LYS A 2 3.56 -1.10 10.37
N GLU A 3 2.59 -2.01 10.49
CA GLU A 3 2.81 -3.44 10.27
C GLU A 3 2.97 -3.81 8.80
N LEU A 4 2.77 -2.86 7.88
CA LEU A 4 2.97 -3.08 6.46
C LEU A 4 4.11 -2.18 5.96
N PRO A 5 5.37 -2.50 6.32
CA PRO A 5 6.49 -1.59 6.06
C PRO A 5 6.99 -1.60 4.62
N TYR A 6 6.52 -2.51 3.78
CA TYR A 6 6.97 -2.60 2.39
C TYR A 6 5.85 -3.05 1.47
N PHE A 7 5.99 -2.73 0.18
CA PHE A 7 5.15 -3.28 -0.86
C PHE A 7 6.02 -4.08 -1.83
N LYS A 8 5.39 -4.97 -2.58
CA LYS A 8 6.10 -5.77 -3.58
C LYS A 8 6.22 -4.99 -4.88
N PHE A 9 7.40 -5.03 -5.46
CA PHE A 9 7.66 -4.45 -6.76
C PHE A 9 7.76 -5.58 -7.78
N TYR A 10 7.05 -5.43 -8.89
CA TYR A 10 7.02 -6.45 -9.95
C TYR A 10 7.71 -5.89 -11.20
N PRO A 11 8.99 -6.22 -11.40
CA PRO A 11 9.74 -5.67 -12.53
C PRO A 11 9.09 -5.91 -13.90
N ASN A 12 8.46 -7.07 -14.09
CA ASN A 12 7.79 -7.36 -15.35
C ASN A 12 6.64 -6.42 -15.65
N GLN A 13 5.88 -6.04 -14.62
CA GLN A 13 4.80 -5.07 -14.78
C GLN A 13 5.34 -3.68 -15.10
N TRP A 14 6.47 -3.32 -14.51
CA TRP A 14 7.13 -2.05 -14.78
C TRP A 14 7.63 -1.99 -16.23
N ILE A 15 8.34 -3.03 -16.67
CA ILE A 15 8.95 -3.09 -18.00
C ILE A 15 7.88 -3.08 -19.10
N THR A 16 6.75 -3.73 -18.88
CA THR A 16 5.67 -3.79 -19.88
C THR A 16 4.68 -2.63 -19.76
N GLY A 17 4.80 -1.80 -18.73
CA GLY A 17 3.90 -0.67 -18.51
C GLY A 17 4.36 0.59 -19.18
N SER A 18 3.48 1.58 -19.24
CA SER A 18 3.76 2.87 -19.85
C SER A 18 4.89 3.63 -19.14
N ILE A 19 5.09 3.37 -17.87
CA ILE A 19 6.13 4.04 -17.08
C ILE A 19 7.54 3.80 -17.65
N MET A 20 7.76 2.63 -18.22
CA MET A 20 9.06 2.26 -18.76
C MET A 20 9.51 3.18 -19.90
N PHE A 21 8.56 3.76 -20.63
CA PHE A 21 8.87 4.62 -21.79
C PHE A 21 8.91 6.11 -21.42
N MET A 22 8.80 6.42 -20.15
CA MET A 22 8.90 7.80 -19.69
C MET A 22 10.33 8.17 -19.34
N ASP A 23 10.60 9.46 -19.24
CA ASP A 23 11.92 9.97 -18.85
C ASP A 23 12.29 9.46 -17.46
N LEU A 24 13.58 9.33 -17.23
CA LEU A 24 14.09 8.81 -15.95
C LEU A 24 13.63 9.64 -14.76
N ASP A 25 13.53 10.95 -14.92
CA ASP A 25 13.06 11.83 -13.84
C ASP A 25 11.58 11.59 -13.52
N VAL A 26 10.77 11.29 -14.53
CA VAL A 26 9.36 10.94 -14.33
C VAL A 26 9.25 9.59 -13.63
N GLN A 27 10.06 8.62 -14.03
CA GLN A 27 10.10 7.31 -13.37
C GLN A 27 10.49 7.46 -11.89
N GLY A 28 11.49 8.27 -11.61
CA GLY A 28 11.91 8.53 -10.23
C GLY A 28 10.82 9.23 -9.42
N ALA A 29 10.15 10.20 -10.01
CA ALA A 29 9.04 10.90 -9.38
C ALA A 29 7.91 9.92 -9.04
N PHE A 30 7.57 9.03 -9.97
CA PHE A 30 6.53 8.03 -9.74
C PHE A 30 6.89 7.08 -8.61
N MET A 31 8.13 6.59 -8.57
CA MET A 31 8.57 5.71 -7.49
C MET A 31 8.54 6.42 -6.13
N LYS A 32 8.94 7.68 -6.09
CA LYS A 32 8.85 8.51 -4.89
C LYS A 32 7.41 8.60 -4.38
N ILE A 33 6.47 8.79 -5.31
CA ILE A 33 5.05 8.83 -4.99
C ILE A 33 4.59 7.48 -4.43
N CYS A 34 4.99 6.38 -5.05
CA CYS A 34 4.60 5.06 -4.59
C CYS A 34 5.06 4.81 -3.15
N CYS A 35 6.29 5.19 -2.83
CA CYS A 35 6.81 5.05 -1.47
C CYS A 35 6.04 5.91 -0.47
N TYR A 36 5.77 7.15 -0.83
CA TYR A 36 5.02 8.07 0.01
C TYR A 36 3.59 7.58 0.22
N TYR A 37 2.95 7.17 -0.87
CA TYR A 37 1.58 6.64 -0.87
C TYR A 37 1.46 5.45 0.08
N TRP A 38 2.37 4.51 -0.02
CA TRP A 38 2.38 3.34 0.86
C TRP A 38 2.58 3.74 2.32
N SER A 39 3.52 4.67 2.58
CA SER A 39 3.81 5.12 3.94
C SER A 39 2.61 5.82 4.60
N LYS A 40 1.69 6.37 3.79
CA LYS A 40 0.45 7.00 4.25
C LYS A 40 -0.75 6.05 4.20
N GLU A 41 -0.49 4.76 4.14
CA GLU A 41 -1.54 3.73 4.14
C GLU A 41 -2.50 3.89 2.96
N CYS A 42 -1.95 4.27 1.80
CA CYS A 42 -2.71 4.49 0.56
C CYS A 42 -3.79 5.57 0.70
N ASN A 43 -3.53 6.54 1.56
CA ASN A 43 -4.47 7.64 1.82
C ASN A 43 -3.74 8.98 1.71
N VAL A 44 -3.69 9.52 0.51
CA VAL A 44 -3.04 10.80 0.23
C VAL A 44 -3.93 11.66 -0.63
N SER A 45 -3.85 12.98 -0.41
CA SER A 45 -4.59 13.93 -1.20
C SER A 45 -3.81 14.32 -2.46
N ARG A 46 -4.56 14.85 -3.44
CA ARG A 46 -3.98 15.42 -4.64
C ARG A 46 -2.92 16.49 -4.33
N ASP A 47 -3.22 17.36 -3.39
CA ASP A 47 -2.34 18.46 -3.04
C ASP A 47 -1.03 17.96 -2.40
N GLN A 48 -1.10 16.92 -1.59
CA GLN A 48 0.10 16.31 -1.01
C GLN A 48 1.03 15.77 -2.09
N ILE A 49 0.47 15.05 -3.07
CA ILE A 49 1.27 14.49 -4.15
C ILE A 49 1.80 15.59 -5.06
N LYS A 50 0.98 16.59 -5.38
CA LYS A 50 1.42 17.71 -6.20
C LYS A 50 2.57 18.45 -5.55
N SER A 51 2.54 18.64 -4.23
CA SER A 51 3.62 19.27 -3.48
C SER A 51 4.88 18.42 -3.46
N LEU A 52 4.73 17.10 -3.49
CA LEU A 52 5.86 16.18 -3.47
C LEU A 52 6.64 16.21 -4.79
N VAL A 53 5.93 16.32 -5.92
CA VAL A 53 6.52 16.28 -7.26
C VAL A 53 5.96 17.39 -8.15
N PRO A 54 6.15 18.66 -7.78
CA PRO A 54 5.49 19.76 -8.52
C PRO A 54 5.89 19.84 -9.98
N ASP A 55 7.14 19.51 -10.30
CA ASP A 55 7.64 19.61 -11.67
C ASP A 55 7.19 18.46 -12.57
N HIS A 56 6.71 17.36 -11.98
CA HIS A 56 6.34 16.15 -12.72
C HIS A 56 4.85 15.84 -12.62
N TRP A 57 4.11 16.63 -11.87
CA TRP A 57 2.69 16.40 -11.59
C TRP A 57 1.87 16.26 -12.87
N ASN A 58 2.00 17.22 -13.78
CA ASN A 58 1.19 17.23 -15.00
C ASN A 58 1.45 16.01 -15.87
N LYS A 59 2.72 15.63 -16.03
CA LYS A 59 3.09 14.46 -16.83
C LYS A 59 2.52 13.19 -16.24
N LEU A 60 2.55 13.05 -14.94
CA LEU A 60 2.05 11.85 -14.25
C LEU A 60 0.53 11.74 -14.36
N ILE A 61 -0.18 12.84 -14.23
CA ILE A 61 -1.64 12.85 -14.39
C ILE A 61 -2.02 12.58 -15.85
N ASP A 62 -1.36 13.23 -16.80
CA ASP A 62 -1.65 13.02 -18.23
C ASP A 62 -1.36 11.58 -18.67
N SER A 63 -0.40 10.92 -18.05
CA SER A 63 -0.06 9.53 -18.36
C SER A 63 -1.03 8.51 -17.78
N GLN A 64 -1.93 8.95 -16.90
CA GLN A 64 -2.89 8.10 -16.19
C GLN A 64 -2.25 7.09 -15.23
N LEU A 65 -1.00 7.28 -14.87
CA LEU A 65 -0.36 6.48 -13.83
C LEU A 65 -0.95 6.75 -12.46
N LEU A 66 -1.43 7.97 -12.25
CA LEU A 66 -2.14 8.37 -11.04
C LEU A 66 -3.58 8.67 -11.41
N LYS A 67 -4.49 8.22 -10.59
CA LYS A 67 -5.92 8.55 -10.74
C LYS A 67 -6.34 9.45 -9.60
N ILE A 68 -7.24 10.39 -9.90
CA ILE A 68 -7.80 11.30 -8.91
C ILE A 68 -9.23 10.90 -8.63
N ASP A 69 -9.55 10.72 -7.36
CA ASP A 69 -10.89 10.38 -6.90
C ASP A 69 -11.22 11.29 -5.71
N ASN A 70 -12.12 12.26 -5.90
CA ASN A 70 -12.55 13.21 -4.85
C ASN A 70 -11.38 13.86 -4.12
N ASN A 71 -10.43 14.45 -4.84
CA ASN A 71 -9.23 15.08 -4.29
C ASN A 71 -8.20 14.11 -3.70
N ASN A 72 -8.44 12.82 -3.75
CA ASN A 72 -7.48 11.81 -3.33
C ASN A 72 -6.83 11.17 -4.54
N ILE A 73 -5.58 10.77 -4.35
CA ILE A 73 -4.85 10.03 -5.39
C ILE A 73 -5.07 8.55 -5.16
N LYS A 74 -5.25 7.81 -6.26
CA LYS A 74 -5.40 6.36 -6.23
C LYS A 74 -4.38 5.70 -7.14
N ILE A 75 -3.66 4.73 -6.61
CA ILE A 75 -2.69 3.92 -7.34
C ILE A 75 -3.13 2.47 -7.20
N LYS A 76 -3.76 1.96 -8.25
CA LYS A 76 -4.48 0.69 -8.21
C LYS A 76 -3.62 -0.48 -7.76
N TRP A 77 -2.43 -0.64 -8.33
CA TRP A 77 -1.60 -1.80 -8.01
C TRP A 77 -1.10 -1.80 -6.56
N LEU A 78 -0.96 -0.63 -5.96
CA LEU A 78 -0.62 -0.51 -4.54
C LEU A 78 -1.85 -0.71 -3.66
N ASP A 79 -2.99 -0.18 -4.08
CA ASP A 79 -4.25 -0.38 -3.34
C ASP A 79 -4.59 -1.85 -3.22
N GLU A 80 -4.42 -2.61 -4.29
CA GLU A 80 -4.68 -4.05 -4.29
C GLU A 80 -3.77 -4.77 -3.30
N GLN A 81 -2.49 -4.44 -3.31
CA GLN A 81 -1.54 -5.03 -2.36
C GLN A 81 -1.87 -4.65 -0.92
N TYR A 82 -2.23 -3.39 -0.72
CA TYR A 82 -2.53 -2.90 0.63
C TYR A 82 -3.74 -3.61 1.22
N GLU A 83 -4.81 -3.74 0.46
CA GLU A 83 -6.01 -4.43 0.92
C GLU A 83 -5.74 -5.90 1.19
N GLU A 84 -5.03 -6.58 0.30
CA GLU A 84 -4.68 -7.99 0.48
C GLU A 84 -3.85 -8.19 1.75
N ARG A 85 -2.84 -7.38 1.95
CA ARG A 85 -1.95 -7.50 3.11
C ARG A 85 -2.63 -7.08 4.40
N LYS A 86 -3.50 -6.09 4.34
CA LYS A 86 -4.30 -5.66 5.47
C LYS A 86 -5.24 -6.77 5.94
N GLU A 87 -5.93 -7.41 5.00
CA GLU A 87 -6.79 -8.56 5.30
C GLU A 87 -6.00 -9.70 5.95
N ALA A 88 -4.85 -10.03 5.39
CA ALA A 88 -3.99 -11.07 5.94
C ALA A 88 -3.52 -10.71 7.34
N HIS A 89 -3.16 -9.44 7.55
CA HIS A 89 -2.74 -8.96 8.87
C HIS A 89 -3.89 -9.06 9.89
N VAL A 90 -5.08 -8.60 9.51
CA VAL A 90 -6.26 -8.66 10.38
C VAL A 90 -6.59 -10.12 10.73
N LYS A 91 -6.54 -11.01 9.74
CA LYS A 91 -6.76 -12.44 9.99
C LYS A 91 -5.76 -13.01 10.99
N ARG A 92 -4.49 -12.67 10.85
CA ARG A 92 -3.46 -13.15 11.78
C ARG A 92 -3.68 -12.61 13.19
N VAL A 93 -4.03 -11.34 13.32
CA VAL A 93 -4.32 -10.73 14.62
C VAL A 93 -5.53 -11.41 15.27
N ASN A 94 -6.59 -11.61 14.51
CA ASN A 94 -7.80 -12.25 15.01
C ASN A 94 -7.54 -13.71 15.40
N ALA A 95 -6.78 -14.44 14.60
CA ALA A 95 -6.38 -15.81 14.92
C ALA A 95 -5.54 -15.86 16.19
N GLY A 96 -4.63 -14.93 16.37
CA GLY A 96 -3.82 -14.83 17.57
C GLY A 96 -4.66 -14.53 18.80
N ARG A 97 -5.61 -13.60 18.72
CA ARG A 97 -6.52 -13.32 19.81
C ARG A 97 -7.37 -14.52 20.18
N LYS A 98 -7.93 -15.17 19.16
CA LYS A 98 -8.75 -16.36 19.34
C LYS A 98 -7.95 -17.50 19.99
N GLY A 99 -6.74 -17.72 19.50
CA GLY A 99 -5.85 -18.71 20.09
C GLY A 99 -5.49 -18.39 21.52
N GLY A 100 -5.16 -17.13 21.81
CA GLY A 100 -4.87 -16.68 23.16
C GLY A 100 -6.04 -16.84 24.11
N LYS A 101 -7.25 -16.46 23.69
CA LYS A 101 -8.45 -16.69 24.47
C LYS A 101 -8.69 -18.16 24.74
N THR A 102 -8.57 -18.99 23.73
CA THR A 102 -8.74 -20.42 23.86
C THR A 102 -7.74 -21.00 24.84
N THR A 103 -6.48 -20.59 24.74
CA THR A 103 -5.43 -21.01 25.66
C THR A 103 -5.77 -20.60 27.09
N GLN A 104 -6.16 -19.37 27.30
CA GLN A 104 -6.54 -18.88 28.64
C GLN A 104 -7.74 -19.63 29.20
N ASN A 105 -8.75 -19.85 28.39
CA ASN A 105 -9.94 -20.58 28.81
C ASN A 105 -9.61 -22.01 29.22
N LYS A 106 -8.79 -22.69 28.40
CA LYS A 106 -8.37 -24.05 28.71
C LYS A 106 -7.52 -24.11 29.98
N GLN A 107 -6.63 -23.15 30.14
CA GLN A 107 -5.81 -23.07 31.34
C GLN A 107 -6.65 -22.81 32.59
N SER A 108 -7.69 -21.96 32.49
CA SER A 108 -8.57 -21.73 33.62
C SER A 108 -9.47 -22.91 33.96
N LEU A 109 -9.86 -23.70 32.94
CA LEU A 109 -10.76 -24.83 33.15
C LEU A 109 -10.02 -26.15 33.45
N SER A 110 -9.01 -26.44 32.66
CA SER A 110 -8.33 -27.72 32.70
C SER A 110 -6.83 -27.62 32.49
N ASN A 111 -6.31 -26.42 32.34
CA ASN A 111 -4.93 -26.16 32.01
C ASN A 111 -4.49 -26.76 30.67
N ALA A 112 -5.43 -27.07 29.81
CA ALA A 112 -5.13 -27.46 28.47
C ALA A 112 -4.79 -26.25 27.66
N GLN A 113 -4.01 -26.40 26.57
CA GLN A 113 -3.69 -25.29 25.76
C GLN A 113 -4.44 -25.29 24.45
N ALA A 114 -4.45 -24.19 23.78
CA ALA A 114 -5.14 -24.02 22.52
C ALA A 114 -4.42 -24.76 21.41
#